data_ec64fd62a47bff99aa8b76181a104431
#
_entry.id   ec64fd62a47bff99aa8b76181a104431
#
_cell.length_a   1.000
_cell.length_b   1.000
_cell.length_c   1.000
_cell.angle_alpha   90.00
_cell.angle_beta   90.00
_cell.angle_gamma   90.00
#
_symmetry.space_group_name_H-M   'P 1'
#
loop_
_entity.id
_entity.type
_entity.pdbx_description
1 polymer ?
#
loop_
_entity_poly.entity_id
_entity_poly.type
_entity_poly.pdbx_seq_one_letter_code
_entity_poly.pdbx_strand_id
1 'polypeptide(L)'
;SLKLAKRALDRQVQELLASRSEDDATLLRGQRDRLQERLQDAETELFSLRHRASEWQRSVTERQDWQLERVAMLKRRELLAEAVQRLQADVDGLVNRQKESTAFPELTRMDVELTVPTVTERAPLLKDLIPDLQARIAFAESGKELHFRREDLQLFLGGLAMSQLHILQGISGTGKTSLATAFAKAVGGVCTTIPVQAGWRDRADLLGHYNAFEKRYYERNTLQAIYRAQTEADKDRFHIVLLDEMNLSRPEQYFAEFLSALELAEGDRWINLMEARPAHGAPSKLRNGRDIWLPPNLWFIGTANHDETTSAFADKTHDRSFVLDLPKHEPSEGKLKRPTGEVKWRYSSLQEQFDRASIRYQEQIVDLMAFVNASRLTKVLQDDFELGWGNRLERQMGRFVPVVLEAGGTEALA
;
A
#
# COMPACT_ATOMS: atom_id res chain seq x y z
N SER A 1 -47.23 26.21 -3.91
CA SER A 1 -47.14 25.35 -2.79
C SER A 1 -46.70 23.89 -3.07
N LEU A 2 -47.30 23.14 -3.99
CA LEU A 2 -46.82 21.76 -4.34
C LEU A 2 -45.41 21.72 -4.93
N LYS A 3 -44.98 22.75 -5.67
CA LYS A 3 -43.60 22.90 -6.16
C LYS A 3 -42.57 23.14 -5.03
N LEU A 4 -42.96 23.81 -3.96
CA LEU A 4 -42.11 24.02 -2.77
C LEU A 4 -41.95 22.74 -1.94
N ALA A 5 -43.04 21.97 -1.78
CA ALA A 5 -43.02 20.69 -1.09
C ALA A 5 -42.17 19.66 -1.84
N LYS A 6 -42.25 19.63 -3.18
CA LYS A 6 -41.40 18.76 -4.02
C LYS A 6 -39.91 19.11 -3.91
N ARG A 7 -39.54 20.40 -3.98
CA ARG A 7 -38.13 20.81 -3.82
C ARG A 7 -37.56 20.55 -2.41
N ALA A 8 -38.40 20.63 -1.37
CA ALA A 8 -38.00 20.28 -0.02
C ALA A 8 -37.77 18.75 0.11
N LEU A 9 -38.60 17.94 -0.52
CA LEU A 9 -38.48 16.49 -0.55
C LEU A 9 -37.23 16.03 -1.34
N ASP A 10 -37.00 16.59 -2.53
CA ASP A 10 -35.83 16.30 -3.32
C ASP A 10 -34.52 16.66 -2.59
N ARG A 11 -34.50 17.75 -1.83
CA ARG A 11 -33.36 18.15 -1.00
C ARG A 11 -33.12 17.20 0.15
N GLN A 12 -34.18 16.78 0.87
CA GLN A 12 -34.06 15.79 1.93
C GLN A 12 -33.57 14.43 1.42
N VAL A 13 -34.04 13.99 0.26
CA VAL A 13 -33.55 12.73 -0.36
C VAL A 13 -32.07 12.82 -0.73
N GLN A 14 -31.62 13.97 -1.23
CA GLN A 14 -30.17 14.14 -1.53
C GLN A 14 -29.30 14.20 -0.27
N GLU A 15 -29.74 14.87 0.78
CA GLU A 15 -29.06 14.89 2.08
C GLU A 15 -28.99 13.48 2.70
N LEU A 16 -30.03 12.66 2.51
CA LEU A 16 -30.11 11.28 2.99
C LEU A 16 -29.23 10.29 2.21
N LEU A 17 -29.01 10.54 0.93
CA LEU A 17 -28.07 9.75 0.11
C LEU A 17 -26.60 10.04 0.44
N ALA A 18 -26.34 11.15 1.12
CA ALA A 18 -24.97 11.56 1.51
C ALA A 18 -24.49 10.93 2.83
N SER A 19 -25.36 10.39 3.69
CA SER A 19 -24.98 9.82 4.99
C SER A 19 -24.94 8.28 4.95
N ARG A 20 -23.76 7.69 5.18
CA ARG A 20 -23.48 6.26 4.89
C ARG A 20 -23.14 5.40 6.12
N SER A 21 -23.62 5.70 7.32
CA SER A 21 -23.43 4.81 8.47
C SER A 21 -24.65 3.90 8.71
N GLU A 22 -24.46 2.81 9.43
CA GLU A 22 -25.54 1.87 9.78
C GLU A 22 -26.63 2.56 10.65
N ASP A 23 -26.22 3.56 11.44
CA ASP A 23 -27.13 4.44 12.20
C ASP A 23 -27.95 5.31 11.26
N ASP A 24 -27.41 5.73 10.13
CA ASP A 24 -28.12 6.50 9.11
C ASP A 24 -29.15 5.66 8.36
N ALA A 25 -28.95 4.35 8.20
CA ALA A 25 -29.94 3.46 7.59
C ALA A 25 -31.22 3.30 8.46
N THR A 26 -31.06 3.35 9.78
CA THR A 26 -32.22 3.37 10.71
C THR A 26 -32.88 4.72 10.74
N LEU A 27 -32.10 5.81 10.67
CA LEU A 27 -32.60 7.18 10.54
C LEU A 27 -33.35 7.38 9.21
N LEU A 28 -32.82 6.82 8.12
CA LEU A 28 -33.41 6.81 6.77
C LEU A 28 -34.75 6.06 6.73
N ARG A 29 -34.85 4.91 7.43
CA ARG A 29 -36.13 4.18 7.55
C ARG A 29 -37.15 5.01 8.33
N GLY A 30 -36.76 5.62 9.44
CA GLY A 30 -37.62 6.50 10.21
C GLY A 30 -38.08 7.76 9.46
N GLN A 31 -37.26 8.29 8.58
CA GLN A 31 -37.59 9.41 7.72
C GLN A 31 -38.47 8.99 6.53
N ARG A 32 -38.26 7.80 5.96
CA ARG A 32 -39.16 7.21 4.96
C ARG A 32 -40.57 7.06 5.53
N ASP A 33 -40.68 6.52 6.74
CA ASP A 33 -41.96 6.26 7.38
C ASP A 33 -42.70 7.59 7.68
N ARG A 34 -41.97 8.63 8.14
CA ARG A 34 -42.53 9.99 8.32
C ARG A 34 -42.93 10.65 6.99
N LEU A 35 -42.22 10.37 5.90
CA LEU A 35 -42.54 10.87 4.57
C LEU A 35 -43.78 10.16 4.00
N GLN A 36 -43.94 8.86 4.27
CA GLN A 36 -45.14 8.11 3.93
C GLN A 36 -46.38 8.61 4.70
N GLU A 37 -46.24 8.91 6.01
CA GLU A 37 -47.27 9.50 6.83
C GLU A 37 -47.69 10.88 6.32
N ARG A 38 -46.72 11.73 5.95
CA ARG A 38 -47.00 13.04 5.31
C ARG A 38 -47.67 12.92 3.96
N LEU A 39 -47.35 11.87 3.19
CA LEU A 39 -48.00 11.58 1.91
C LEU A 39 -49.47 11.17 2.15
N GLN A 40 -49.75 10.39 3.20
CA GLN A 40 -51.07 9.95 3.60
C GLN A 40 -51.92 11.12 4.14
N ASP A 41 -51.31 12.03 4.92
CA ASP A 41 -51.94 13.26 5.40
C ASP A 41 -52.26 14.21 4.23
N ALA A 42 -51.36 14.38 3.29
CA ALA A 42 -51.59 15.18 2.08
C ALA A 42 -52.69 14.56 1.17
N GLU A 43 -52.81 13.23 1.14
CA GLU A 43 -53.86 12.51 0.42
C GLU A 43 -55.23 12.72 1.09
N THR A 44 -55.31 12.71 2.43
CA THR A 44 -56.54 13.01 3.19
C THR A 44 -56.97 14.48 3.05
N GLU A 45 -56.01 15.39 3.03
CA GLU A 45 -56.29 16.82 2.80
C GLU A 45 -56.77 17.08 1.35
N LEU A 46 -56.15 16.43 0.38
CA LEU A 46 -56.60 16.44 -1.00
C LEU A 46 -58.01 15.84 -1.18
N PHE A 47 -58.31 14.79 -0.44
CA PHE A 47 -59.65 14.20 -0.44
C PHE A 47 -60.70 15.18 0.15
N SER A 48 -60.38 15.84 1.25
CA SER A 48 -61.26 16.84 1.88
C SER A 48 -61.48 18.09 1.02
N LEU A 49 -60.42 18.52 0.28
CA LEU A 49 -60.52 19.62 -0.67
C LEU A 49 -61.37 19.22 -1.91
N ARG A 50 -61.30 17.96 -2.33
CA ARG A 50 -62.14 17.42 -3.40
C ARG A 50 -63.60 17.37 -3.03
N HIS A 51 -63.94 17.02 -1.80
CA HIS A 51 -65.32 17.00 -1.32
C HIS A 51 -65.91 18.41 -1.27
N ARG A 52 -65.20 19.41 -0.75
CA ARG A 52 -65.60 20.82 -0.77
C ARG A 52 -65.74 21.41 -2.18
N ALA A 53 -64.87 21.05 -3.08
CA ALA A 53 -64.95 21.49 -4.48
C ALA A 53 -66.15 20.87 -5.21
N SER A 54 -66.57 19.61 -4.88
CA SER A 54 -67.77 18.97 -5.44
C SER A 54 -69.05 19.62 -4.98
N GLU A 55 -69.11 20.21 -3.81
CA GLU A 55 -70.26 20.96 -3.32
C GLU A 55 -70.41 22.33 -3.99
N TRP A 56 -69.24 22.95 -4.41
CA TRP A 56 -69.24 24.22 -5.13
C TRP A 56 -69.58 24.10 -6.62
N GLN A 57 -69.45 22.90 -7.19
CA GLN A 57 -69.63 22.62 -8.61
C GLN A 57 -71.10 22.43 -9.06
N ARG A 58 -72.01 22.88 -8.39
CA ARG A 58 -73.39 22.87 -8.86
C ARG A 58 -73.72 23.92 -9.96
N SER A 59 -72.77 24.74 -10.40
CA SER A 59 -72.88 25.56 -11.62
C SER A 59 -72.07 24.90 -12.84
N VAL A 60 -72.73 24.85 -13.96
CA VAL A 60 -72.49 23.95 -15.09
C VAL A 60 -71.24 24.22 -15.90
N THR A 61 -70.51 25.31 -15.68
CA THR A 61 -69.36 25.71 -16.52
C THR A 61 -67.96 25.27 -15.99
N GLU A 62 -67.84 24.93 -14.71
CA GLU A 62 -66.53 24.58 -14.12
C GLU A 62 -66.20 23.07 -14.19
N ARG A 63 -67.15 22.25 -14.66
CA ARG A 63 -66.97 20.79 -14.62
C ARG A 63 -65.90 20.25 -15.58
N GLN A 64 -65.67 20.87 -16.72
CA GLN A 64 -64.74 20.35 -17.72
C GLN A 64 -63.27 20.66 -17.41
N ASP A 65 -63.00 21.87 -16.92
CA ASP A 65 -61.63 22.23 -16.54
C ASP A 65 -61.15 21.41 -15.32
N TRP A 66 -62.07 21.13 -14.40
CA TRP A 66 -61.79 20.32 -13.22
C TRP A 66 -61.52 18.84 -13.53
N GLN A 67 -62.16 18.25 -14.54
CA GLN A 67 -61.87 16.89 -14.99
C GLN A 67 -60.52 16.79 -15.64
N LEU A 68 -60.11 17.78 -16.41
CA LEU A 68 -58.78 17.83 -17.03
C LEU A 68 -57.66 17.98 -16.00
N GLU A 69 -57.86 18.86 -15.02
CA GLU A 69 -56.92 19.05 -13.89
C GLU A 69 -56.78 17.78 -13.03
N ARG A 70 -57.94 17.11 -12.77
CA ARG A 70 -57.96 15.84 -12.04
C ARG A 70 -57.21 14.74 -12.76
N VAL A 71 -57.38 14.61 -14.05
CA VAL A 71 -56.65 13.61 -14.87
C VAL A 71 -55.16 13.92 -14.92
N ALA A 72 -54.80 15.18 -15.04
CA ALA A 72 -53.41 15.62 -15.00
C ALA A 72 -52.75 15.37 -13.61
N MET A 73 -53.49 15.63 -12.51
CA MET A 73 -52.99 15.32 -11.15
C MET A 73 -52.87 13.82 -10.87
N LEU A 74 -53.82 13.00 -11.34
CA LEU A 74 -53.75 11.55 -11.20
C LEU A 74 -52.56 10.99 -11.96
N LYS A 75 -52.32 11.44 -13.19
CA LYS A 75 -51.20 11.03 -14.01
C LYS A 75 -49.83 11.47 -13.37
N ARG A 76 -49.82 12.66 -12.80
CA ARG A 76 -48.63 13.17 -12.08
C ARG A 76 -48.37 12.40 -10.80
N ARG A 77 -49.42 11.97 -10.05
CA ARG A 77 -49.31 11.10 -8.87
C ARG A 77 -48.74 9.73 -9.25
N GLU A 78 -49.22 9.16 -10.34
CA GLU A 78 -48.75 7.86 -10.85
C GLU A 78 -47.25 7.90 -11.23
N LEU A 79 -46.85 8.94 -11.97
CA LEU A 79 -45.44 9.17 -12.32
C LEU A 79 -44.53 9.39 -11.08
N LEU A 80 -45.05 10.09 -10.08
CA LEU A 80 -44.28 10.28 -8.84
C LEU A 80 -44.20 9.00 -8.01
N ALA A 81 -45.25 8.19 -7.96
CA ALA A 81 -45.25 6.89 -7.29
C ALA A 81 -44.26 5.91 -7.95
N GLU A 82 -44.24 5.87 -9.29
CA GLU A 82 -43.25 5.07 -10.03
C GLU A 82 -41.82 5.55 -9.80
N ALA A 83 -41.59 6.87 -9.77
CA ALA A 83 -40.26 7.42 -9.52
C ALA A 83 -39.74 7.11 -8.10
N VAL A 84 -40.63 7.20 -7.10
CA VAL A 84 -40.32 6.83 -5.71
C VAL A 84 -40.02 5.34 -5.59
N GLN A 85 -40.80 4.50 -6.26
CA GLN A 85 -40.60 3.04 -6.24
C GLN A 85 -39.29 2.63 -6.92
N ARG A 86 -38.91 3.29 -8.03
CA ARG A 86 -37.60 3.10 -8.67
C ARG A 86 -36.45 3.54 -7.78
N LEU A 87 -36.54 4.73 -7.17
CA LEU A 87 -35.52 5.22 -6.24
C LEU A 87 -35.38 4.32 -5.01
N GLN A 88 -36.48 3.78 -4.47
CA GLN A 88 -36.43 2.82 -3.38
C GLN A 88 -35.73 1.51 -3.79
N ALA A 89 -36.05 0.98 -4.96
CA ALA A 89 -35.40 -0.22 -5.50
C ALA A 89 -33.89 0.01 -5.74
N ASP A 90 -33.49 1.19 -6.23
CA ASP A 90 -32.10 1.56 -6.44
C ASP A 90 -31.35 1.69 -5.10
N VAL A 91 -31.97 2.33 -4.10
CA VAL A 91 -31.43 2.45 -2.75
C VAL A 91 -31.29 1.08 -2.07
N ASP A 92 -32.31 0.23 -2.15
CA ASP A 92 -32.26 -1.13 -1.60
C ASP A 92 -31.22 -1.99 -2.34
N GLY A 93 -31.09 -1.82 -3.63
CA GLY A 93 -30.03 -2.45 -4.46
C GLY A 93 -28.62 -2.00 -4.04
N LEU A 94 -28.42 -0.71 -3.77
CA LEU A 94 -27.16 -0.15 -3.27
C LEU A 94 -26.85 -0.62 -1.85
N VAL A 95 -27.83 -0.63 -0.95
CA VAL A 95 -27.67 -1.11 0.44
C VAL A 95 -27.34 -2.59 0.48
N ASN A 96 -27.96 -3.41 -0.35
CA ASN A 96 -27.67 -4.84 -0.41
C ASN A 96 -26.30 -5.13 -1.03
N ARG A 97 -25.89 -4.43 -2.09
CA ARG A 97 -24.52 -4.49 -2.61
C ARG A 97 -23.46 -4.06 -1.58
N GLN A 98 -23.77 -3.09 -0.74
CA GLN A 98 -22.88 -2.65 0.34
C GLN A 98 -22.76 -3.66 1.47
N LYS A 99 -23.81 -4.44 1.78
CA LYS A 99 -23.76 -5.51 2.80
C LYS A 99 -22.93 -6.71 2.36
N GLU A 100 -22.83 -6.94 1.06
CA GLU A 100 -22.05 -8.04 0.46
C GLU A 100 -20.62 -7.61 0.07
N SER A 101 -20.30 -6.31 0.03
CA SER A 101 -18.99 -5.82 -0.38
C SER A 101 -18.02 -5.77 0.79
N THR A 102 -16.88 -6.43 0.62
CA THR A 102 -15.74 -6.27 1.54
C THR A 102 -15.18 -4.85 1.46
N ALA A 103 -14.70 -4.34 2.61
CA ALA A 103 -14.03 -3.04 2.64
C ALA A 103 -12.71 -3.03 1.83
N PHE A 104 -12.09 -4.19 1.62
CA PHE A 104 -10.83 -4.38 0.92
C PHE A 104 -10.99 -5.40 -0.23
N PRO A 105 -11.52 -5.00 -1.40
CA PRO A 105 -11.83 -5.94 -2.48
C PRO A 105 -10.63 -6.69 -3.03
N GLU A 106 -9.51 -5.99 -3.26
CA GLU A 106 -8.31 -6.59 -3.85
C GLU A 106 -7.61 -7.53 -2.85
N LEU A 107 -7.49 -7.13 -1.58
CA LEU A 107 -6.91 -8.00 -0.55
C LEU A 107 -7.76 -9.24 -0.31
N THR A 108 -9.08 -9.10 -0.30
CA THR A 108 -10.01 -10.25 -0.17
C THR A 108 -9.90 -11.19 -1.37
N ARG A 109 -9.74 -10.64 -2.59
CA ARG A 109 -9.49 -11.45 -3.78
C ARG A 109 -8.19 -12.25 -3.64
N MET A 110 -7.12 -11.63 -3.12
CA MET A 110 -5.85 -12.32 -2.88
C MET A 110 -5.99 -13.47 -1.89
N ASP A 111 -6.83 -13.34 -0.85
CA ASP A 111 -7.10 -14.44 0.10
C ASP A 111 -7.69 -15.68 -0.59
N VAL A 112 -8.46 -15.49 -1.66
CA VAL A 112 -9.06 -16.58 -2.42
C VAL A 112 -8.08 -17.16 -3.45
N GLU A 113 -7.35 -16.28 -4.16
CA GLU A 113 -6.49 -16.69 -5.29
C GLU A 113 -5.12 -17.23 -4.83
N LEU A 114 -4.55 -16.68 -3.75
CA LEU A 114 -3.17 -16.94 -3.32
C LEU A 114 -3.09 -17.93 -2.12
N THR A 115 -3.79 -19.03 -2.22
CA THR A 115 -3.87 -20.05 -1.17
C THR A 115 -2.85 -21.17 -1.31
N VAL A 116 -2.37 -21.44 -2.53
CA VAL A 116 -1.44 -22.54 -2.81
C VAL A 116 0.00 -22.04 -2.71
N PRO A 117 0.85 -22.62 -1.84
CA PRO A 117 2.24 -22.21 -1.72
C PRO A 117 3.00 -22.33 -3.05
N THR A 118 3.74 -21.32 -3.41
CA THR A 118 4.67 -21.36 -4.55
C THR A 118 5.78 -22.37 -4.24
N VAL A 119 6.09 -23.25 -5.19
CA VAL A 119 7.22 -24.15 -5.07
C VAL A 119 8.52 -23.35 -5.11
N THR A 120 9.27 -23.44 -4.03
CA THR A 120 10.56 -22.74 -3.88
C THR A 120 11.68 -23.74 -3.57
N GLU A 121 12.90 -23.40 -3.94
CA GLU A 121 14.10 -24.20 -3.68
C GLU A 121 15.04 -23.48 -2.72
N ARG A 122 15.97 -24.20 -2.13
CA ARG A 122 16.96 -23.63 -1.21
C ARG A 122 17.93 -22.74 -1.99
N ALA A 123 18.22 -21.55 -1.46
CA ALA A 123 19.25 -20.68 -2.02
C ALA A 123 20.66 -21.35 -1.92
N PRO A 124 21.55 -21.13 -2.88
CA PRO A 124 22.96 -21.51 -2.78
C PRO A 124 23.62 -20.91 -1.53
N LEU A 125 24.76 -21.46 -1.11
CA LEU A 125 25.53 -20.86 -0.02
C LEU A 125 26.02 -19.46 -0.44
N LEU A 126 26.12 -18.52 0.53
CA LEU A 126 26.49 -17.12 0.25
C LEU A 126 27.76 -16.98 -0.58
N LYS A 127 28.78 -17.82 -0.31
CA LYS A 127 30.02 -17.84 -1.07
C LYS A 127 29.86 -18.21 -2.55
N ASP A 128 28.83 -19.02 -2.87
CA ASP A 128 28.55 -19.51 -4.22
C ASP A 128 27.43 -18.69 -4.89
N LEU A 129 26.71 -17.92 -4.08
CA LEU A 129 25.54 -17.15 -4.51
C LEU A 129 25.91 -15.99 -5.44
N ILE A 130 26.97 -15.23 -5.13
CA ILE A 130 27.33 -14.02 -5.87
C ILE A 130 27.62 -14.30 -7.35
N PRO A 131 28.41 -15.30 -7.75
CA PRO A 131 28.62 -15.60 -9.16
C PRO A 131 27.35 -15.97 -9.91
N ASP A 132 26.48 -16.78 -9.29
CA ASP A 132 25.18 -17.17 -9.89
C ASP A 132 24.23 -15.99 -9.98
N LEU A 133 24.15 -15.19 -8.92
CA LEU A 133 23.35 -13.98 -8.87
C LEU A 133 23.79 -12.95 -9.92
N GLN A 134 25.11 -12.72 -10.06
CA GLN A 134 25.67 -11.83 -11.08
C GLN A 134 25.26 -12.26 -12.48
N ALA A 135 25.38 -13.56 -12.76
CA ALA A 135 24.98 -14.11 -14.06
C ALA A 135 23.47 -13.97 -14.30
N ARG A 136 22.62 -14.25 -13.31
CA ARG A 136 21.17 -14.12 -13.43
C ARG A 136 20.73 -12.66 -13.61
N ILE A 137 21.32 -11.73 -12.88
CA ILE A 137 21.06 -10.30 -13.01
C ILE A 137 21.48 -9.82 -14.41
N ALA A 138 22.64 -10.22 -14.89
CA ALA A 138 23.12 -9.82 -16.21
C ALA A 138 22.13 -10.15 -17.33
N PHE A 139 21.44 -11.27 -17.24
CA PHE A 139 20.47 -11.72 -18.25
C PHE A 139 19.01 -11.59 -17.84
N ALA A 140 18.69 -10.81 -16.79
CA ALA A 140 17.32 -10.64 -16.30
C ALA A 140 16.44 -9.83 -17.25
N GLU A 141 17.01 -8.93 -18.05
CA GLU A 141 16.30 -8.13 -19.03
C GLU A 141 16.50 -8.69 -20.44
N SER A 142 15.41 -8.78 -21.22
CA SER A 142 15.50 -9.24 -22.60
C SER A 142 16.16 -8.17 -23.48
N GLY A 143 17.20 -8.57 -24.20
CA GLY A 143 17.89 -7.70 -25.16
C GLY A 143 18.88 -6.71 -24.57
N LYS A 144 19.08 -6.71 -23.27
CA LYS A 144 20.08 -5.87 -22.59
C LYS A 144 20.81 -6.68 -21.54
N GLU A 145 22.14 -6.66 -21.57
CA GLU A 145 22.98 -7.25 -20.54
C GLU A 145 23.25 -6.20 -19.46
N LEU A 146 22.97 -6.54 -18.20
CA LEU A 146 23.18 -5.66 -17.06
C LEU A 146 24.54 -6.00 -16.41
N HIS A 147 25.39 -4.98 -16.25
CA HIS A 147 26.71 -5.16 -15.67
C HIS A 147 26.75 -4.54 -14.27
N PHE A 148 26.90 -5.40 -13.26
CA PHE A 148 27.17 -5.01 -11.88
C PHE A 148 28.42 -5.73 -11.38
N ARG A 149 29.27 -5.02 -10.63
CA ARG A 149 30.49 -5.64 -10.05
C ARG A 149 30.06 -6.59 -8.93
N ARG A 150 30.93 -7.54 -8.63
CA ARG A 150 30.72 -8.49 -7.53
C ARG A 150 30.62 -7.76 -6.20
N GLU A 151 31.48 -6.78 -6.00
CA GLU A 151 31.51 -5.93 -4.80
C GLU A 151 30.15 -5.24 -4.55
N ASP A 152 29.54 -4.67 -5.60
CA ASP A 152 28.25 -4.00 -5.48
C ASP A 152 27.14 -4.99 -5.08
N LEU A 153 27.18 -6.21 -5.60
CA LEU A 153 26.25 -7.28 -5.24
C LEU A 153 26.48 -7.82 -3.83
N GLN A 154 27.73 -7.90 -3.38
CA GLN A 154 28.08 -8.28 -2.01
C GLN A 154 27.58 -7.23 -1.01
N LEU A 155 27.81 -5.94 -1.28
CA LEU A 155 27.29 -4.83 -0.48
C LEU A 155 25.77 -4.82 -0.48
N PHE A 156 25.14 -5.04 -1.63
CA PHE A 156 23.68 -5.11 -1.74
C PHE A 156 23.10 -6.25 -0.88
N LEU A 157 23.71 -7.45 -0.91
CA LEU A 157 23.29 -8.56 -0.04
C LEU A 157 23.51 -8.26 1.44
N GLY A 158 24.63 -7.67 1.81
CA GLY A 158 24.87 -7.20 3.18
C GLY A 158 23.79 -6.22 3.63
N GLY A 159 23.42 -5.28 2.77
CA GLY A 159 22.32 -4.35 2.99
C GLY A 159 20.99 -5.07 3.23
N LEU A 160 20.66 -6.11 2.44
CA LEU A 160 19.42 -6.90 2.64
C LEU A 160 19.38 -7.58 4.02
N ALA A 161 20.52 -8.04 4.51
CA ALA A 161 20.62 -8.62 5.85
C ALA A 161 20.50 -7.56 6.97
N MET A 162 20.97 -6.34 6.69
CA MET A 162 21.02 -5.24 7.65
C MET A 162 19.67 -4.53 7.83
N SER A 163 19.01 -4.20 6.73
CA SER A 163 17.82 -3.34 6.73
C SER A 163 16.80 -3.77 5.68
N GLN A 164 15.52 -3.56 5.99
CA GLN A 164 14.44 -3.69 5.01
C GLN A 164 14.20 -2.41 4.20
N LEU A 165 14.93 -1.33 4.48
CA LEU A 165 14.89 -0.10 3.68
C LEU A 165 16.26 0.14 3.05
N HIS A 166 16.29 0.16 1.72
CA HIS A 166 17.47 0.47 0.93
C HIS A 166 17.27 1.75 0.13
N ILE A 167 18.33 2.49 -0.08
CA ILE A 167 18.38 3.64 -0.99
C ILE A 167 19.52 3.39 -1.97
N LEU A 168 19.17 3.20 -3.23
CA LEU A 168 20.13 3.11 -4.33
C LEU A 168 20.29 4.51 -4.92
N GLN A 169 21.44 5.11 -4.69
CA GLN A 169 21.72 6.46 -5.18
C GLN A 169 22.83 6.49 -6.22
N GLY A 170 22.96 7.59 -6.93
CA GLY A 170 23.94 7.79 -7.98
C GLY A 170 23.40 8.62 -9.14
N ILE A 171 24.24 8.87 -10.13
CA ILE A 171 23.84 9.63 -11.33
C ILE A 171 22.78 8.89 -12.14
N SER A 172 22.04 9.60 -12.99
CA SER A 172 21.05 8.98 -13.86
C SER A 172 21.70 7.95 -14.81
N GLY A 173 21.01 6.81 -15.03
CA GLY A 173 21.50 5.77 -15.94
C GLY A 173 22.51 4.76 -15.35
N THR A 174 22.80 4.78 -14.04
CA THR A 174 23.69 3.79 -13.40
C THR A 174 23.02 2.43 -13.13
N GLY A 175 21.74 2.25 -13.47
CA GLY A 175 21.06 0.97 -13.32
C GLY A 175 20.40 0.74 -11.96
N LYS A 176 20.15 1.80 -11.15
CA LYS A 176 19.51 1.69 -9.84
C LYS A 176 18.19 0.91 -9.86
N THR A 177 17.26 1.32 -10.69
CA THR A 177 15.96 0.66 -10.90
C THR A 177 16.13 -0.76 -11.46
N SER A 178 17.09 -0.92 -12.41
CA SER A 178 17.40 -2.23 -13.02
C SER A 178 18.00 -3.21 -12.00
N LEU A 179 18.82 -2.76 -11.04
CA LEU A 179 19.36 -3.65 -10.00
C LEU A 179 18.26 -4.29 -9.16
N ALA A 180 17.34 -3.50 -8.65
CA ALA A 180 16.26 -4.01 -7.81
C ALA A 180 15.31 -4.95 -8.57
N THR A 181 14.91 -4.59 -9.79
CA THR A 181 14.04 -5.42 -10.63
C THR A 181 14.73 -6.70 -11.10
N ALA A 182 15.98 -6.61 -11.51
CA ALA A 182 16.76 -7.76 -11.95
C ALA A 182 17.10 -8.71 -10.80
N PHE A 183 17.41 -8.18 -9.61
CA PHE A 183 17.59 -9.00 -8.41
C PHE A 183 16.34 -9.80 -8.09
N ALA A 184 15.17 -9.14 -8.04
CA ALA A 184 13.92 -9.85 -7.78
C ALA A 184 13.69 -10.99 -8.78
N LYS A 185 13.90 -10.75 -10.08
CA LYS A 185 13.83 -11.80 -11.11
C LYS A 185 14.86 -12.90 -10.91
N ALA A 186 16.10 -12.53 -10.57
CA ALA A 186 17.21 -13.47 -10.40
C ALA A 186 16.96 -14.47 -9.26
N VAL A 187 16.29 -14.02 -8.18
CA VAL A 187 15.94 -14.89 -7.03
C VAL A 187 14.56 -15.54 -7.17
N GLY A 188 13.81 -15.25 -8.24
CA GLY A 188 12.43 -15.70 -8.43
C GLY A 188 11.43 -15.03 -7.48
N GLY A 189 11.76 -13.84 -7.01
CA GLY A 189 10.93 -12.99 -6.17
C GLY A 189 9.90 -12.17 -6.95
N VAL A 190 9.26 -11.23 -6.27
CA VAL A 190 8.27 -10.30 -6.81
C VAL A 190 8.77 -8.87 -6.60
N CYS A 191 8.81 -8.08 -7.66
CA CYS A 191 9.10 -6.65 -7.58
C CYS A 191 7.88 -5.85 -8.02
N THR A 192 7.40 -4.96 -7.15
CA THR A 192 6.33 -4.00 -7.45
C THR A 192 6.93 -2.62 -7.53
N THR A 193 6.99 -2.07 -8.73
CA THR A 193 7.53 -0.71 -8.97
C THR A 193 6.45 0.33 -8.75
N ILE A 194 6.76 1.32 -7.93
CA ILE A 194 5.88 2.42 -7.53
C ILE A 194 6.58 3.73 -7.90
N PRO A 195 6.15 4.43 -8.96
CA PRO A 195 6.69 5.74 -9.29
C PRO A 195 6.22 6.76 -8.25
N VAL A 196 7.17 7.38 -7.56
CA VAL A 196 6.89 8.42 -6.57
C VAL A 196 6.54 9.72 -7.29
N GLN A 197 5.56 10.46 -6.77
CA GLN A 197 5.12 11.72 -7.35
C GLN A 197 5.47 12.89 -6.43
N ALA A 198 5.85 14.02 -7.01
CA ALA A 198 6.26 15.22 -6.27
C ALA A 198 5.20 15.79 -5.30
N GLY A 199 3.94 15.43 -5.50
CA GLY A 199 2.82 15.86 -4.64
C GLY A 199 2.57 14.99 -3.41
N TRP A 200 3.29 13.90 -3.20
CA TRP A 200 3.05 12.98 -2.08
C TRP A 200 3.39 13.62 -0.74
N ARG A 201 2.50 13.46 0.24
CA ARG A 201 2.62 14.09 1.56
C ARG A 201 2.34 13.19 2.73
N ASP A 202 1.55 12.14 2.53
CA ASP A 202 1.14 11.25 3.61
C ASP A 202 1.08 9.78 3.16
N ARG A 203 0.81 8.88 4.11
CA ARG A 203 0.72 7.43 3.85
C ARG A 203 -0.37 7.05 2.85
N ALA A 204 -1.43 7.86 2.72
CA ALA A 204 -2.52 7.54 1.81
C ALA A 204 -2.07 7.60 0.34
N ASP A 205 -1.07 8.42 0.04
CA ASP A 205 -0.44 8.46 -1.27
C ASP A 205 0.24 7.13 -1.61
N LEU A 206 0.74 6.41 -0.60
CA LEU A 206 1.46 5.15 -0.74
C LEU A 206 0.55 3.92 -0.59
N LEU A 207 -0.30 3.89 0.44
CA LEU A 207 -1.12 2.73 0.80
C LEU A 207 -2.54 2.79 0.22
N GLY A 208 -3.06 4.02 0.01
CA GLY A 208 -4.46 4.25 -0.30
C GLY A 208 -5.23 4.83 0.87
N HIS A 209 -6.52 5.02 0.69
CA HIS A 209 -7.37 5.66 1.69
C HIS A 209 -8.75 4.99 1.79
N TYR A 210 -9.36 5.13 2.96
CA TYR A 210 -10.71 4.66 3.20
C TYR A 210 -11.75 5.73 2.82
N ASN A 211 -12.70 5.37 1.95
CA ASN A 211 -13.85 6.19 1.63
C ASN A 211 -15.02 5.78 2.53
N ALA A 212 -15.38 6.65 3.48
CA ALA A 212 -16.43 6.37 4.43
C ALA A 212 -17.84 6.28 3.79
N PHE A 213 -18.07 6.97 2.67
CA PHE A 213 -19.36 6.91 1.95
C PHE A 213 -19.54 5.57 1.24
N GLU A 214 -18.50 5.05 0.59
CA GLU A 214 -18.54 3.77 -0.10
C GLU A 214 -18.25 2.61 0.82
N LYS A 215 -17.85 2.87 2.07
CA LYS A 215 -17.34 1.88 3.04
C LYS A 215 -16.24 1.00 2.42
N ARG A 216 -15.42 1.59 1.55
CA ARG A 216 -14.40 0.91 0.75
C ARG A 216 -13.06 1.57 0.94
N TYR A 217 -12.01 0.76 1.06
CA TYR A 217 -10.63 1.20 1.00
C TYR A 217 -10.15 1.17 -0.45
N TYR A 218 -9.57 2.25 -0.94
CA TYR A 218 -8.95 2.33 -2.26
C TYR A 218 -7.49 1.90 -2.13
N GLU A 219 -7.27 0.61 -2.39
CA GLU A 219 -5.99 -0.07 -2.18
C GLU A 219 -4.99 0.31 -3.26
N ARG A 220 -3.85 0.89 -2.87
CA ARG A 220 -2.73 1.15 -3.76
C ARG A 220 -1.87 -0.10 -3.93
N ASN A 221 -1.07 -0.13 -5.00
CA ASN A 221 -0.20 -1.27 -5.32
C ASN A 221 0.79 -1.61 -4.19
N THR A 222 1.23 -0.62 -3.42
CA THR A 222 2.09 -0.84 -2.25
C THR A 222 1.38 -1.66 -1.17
N LEU A 223 0.13 -1.32 -0.83
CA LEU A 223 -0.66 -2.09 0.13
C LEU A 223 -0.87 -3.52 -0.36
N GLN A 224 -1.20 -3.68 -1.64
CA GLN A 224 -1.37 -5.00 -2.26
C GLN A 224 -0.08 -5.82 -2.23
N ALA A 225 1.08 -5.21 -2.49
CA ALA A 225 2.38 -5.87 -2.43
C ALA A 225 2.73 -6.35 -1.00
N ILE A 226 2.48 -5.50 0.03
CA ILE A 226 2.68 -5.85 1.44
C ILE A 226 1.75 -7.01 1.85
N TYR A 227 0.49 -6.96 1.44
CA TYR A 227 -0.47 -8.01 1.73
C TYR A 227 -0.09 -9.34 1.05
N ARG A 228 0.26 -9.28 -0.23
CA ARG A 228 0.69 -10.42 -1.02
C ARG A 228 1.87 -11.16 -0.39
N ALA A 229 2.84 -10.44 0.14
CA ALA A 229 4.01 -11.00 0.80
C ALA A 229 3.66 -11.86 2.04
N GLN A 230 2.45 -11.75 2.57
CA GLN A 230 1.95 -12.50 3.73
C GLN A 230 1.05 -13.67 3.34
N THR A 231 0.64 -13.79 2.07
CA THR A 231 -0.24 -14.87 1.60
C THR A 231 0.46 -16.23 1.62
N GLU A 232 -0.31 -17.30 1.67
CA GLU A 232 0.24 -18.67 1.68
C GLU A 232 1.09 -18.97 0.43
N ALA A 233 0.71 -18.36 -0.70
CA ALA A 233 1.45 -18.52 -1.96
C ALA A 233 2.85 -17.91 -1.91
N ASP A 234 3.02 -16.78 -1.22
CA ASP A 234 4.20 -15.93 -1.39
C ASP A 234 4.96 -15.65 -0.08
N LYS A 235 4.53 -16.17 1.07
CA LYS A 235 5.14 -15.91 2.40
C LYS A 235 6.63 -16.31 2.52
N ASP A 236 7.11 -17.22 1.68
CA ASP A 236 8.52 -17.65 1.65
C ASP A 236 9.22 -17.25 0.34
N ARG A 237 8.72 -16.18 -0.31
CA ARG A 237 9.36 -15.55 -1.48
C ARG A 237 9.92 -14.18 -1.11
N PHE A 238 10.85 -13.70 -1.92
CA PHE A 238 11.37 -12.34 -1.84
C PHE A 238 10.37 -11.35 -2.43
N HIS A 239 10.06 -10.30 -1.70
CA HIS A 239 9.24 -9.19 -2.17
C HIS A 239 10.00 -7.88 -2.12
N ILE A 240 9.92 -7.12 -3.18
CA ILE A 240 10.49 -5.78 -3.28
C ILE A 240 9.40 -4.80 -3.66
N VAL A 241 9.24 -3.76 -2.86
CA VAL A 241 8.52 -2.54 -3.22
C VAL A 241 9.58 -1.54 -3.65
N LEU A 242 9.66 -1.30 -4.94
CA LEU A 242 10.61 -0.37 -5.53
C LEU A 242 9.97 1.01 -5.65
N LEU A 243 10.42 1.95 -4.82
CA LEU A 243 10.01 3.35 -4.84
C LEU A 243 10.90 4.09 -5.83
N ASP A 244 10.43 4.22 -7.07
CA ASP A 244 11.22 4.85 -8.11
C ASP A 244 11.20 6.37 -7.96
N GLU A 245 12.37 7.01 -8.01
CA GLU A 245 12.60 8.42 -7.71
C GLU A 245 12.08 8.83 -6.31
N MET A 246 12.46 8.04 -5.29
CA MET A 246 11.98 8.17 -3.92
C MET A 246 12.13 9.61 -3.36
N ASN A 247 13.17 10.34 -3.78
CA ASN A 247 13.46 11.70 -3.36
C ASN A 247 12.78 12.81 -4.20
N LEU A 248 11.88 12.44 -5.12
CA LEU A 248 11.03 13.42 -5.83
C LEU A 248 10.02 14.09 -4.89
N SER A 249 9.63 13.41 -3.82
CA SER A 249 8.94 13.98 -2.68
C SER A 249 9.71 13.67 -1.39
N ARG A 250 9.32 14.23 -0.25
CA ARG A 250 10.00 14.03 1.04
C ARG A 250 9.58 12.70 1.68
N PRO A 251 10.44 11.69 1.74
CA PRO A 251 10.10 10.40 2.34
C PRO A 251 9.72 10.50 3.82
N GLU A 252 10.25 11.49 4.53
CA GLU A 252 9.93 11.76 5.93
C GLU A 252 8.46 12.13 6.17
N GLN A 253 7.72 12.42 5.09
CA GLN A 253 6.28 12.68 5.15
C GLN A 253 5.49 11.43 4.76
N TYR A 254 5.56 10.99 3.51
CA TYR A 254 4.73 9.90 3.00
C TYR A 254 5.15 8.50 3.48
N PHE A 255 6.42 8.35 3.90
CA PHE A 255 6.99 7.07 4.39
C PHE A 255 7.26 7.07 5.91
N ALA A 256 6.83 8.10 6.65
CA ALA A 256 7.12 8.30 8.07
C ALA A 256 6.72 7.12 8.95
N GLU A 257 5.53 6.56 8.74
CA GLU A 257 5.03 5.43 9.54
C GLU A 257 5.83 4.15 9.27
N PHE A 258 6.29 3.94 8.04
CA PHE A 258 7.18 2.83 7.70
C PHE A 258 8.54 2.96 8.37
N LEU A 259 9.13 4.16 8.34
CA LEU A 259 10.39 4.43 9.05
C LEU A 259 10.28 4.09 10.53
N SER A 260 9.16 4.39 11.16
CA SER A 260 8.92 4.09 12.56
C SER A 260 8.65 2.60 12.80
N ALA A 261 7.83 1.97 11.94
CA ALA A 261 7.49 0.56 12.08
C ALA A 261 8.70 -0.36 11.86
N LEU A 262 9.58 -0.04 10.91
CA LEU A 262 10.77 -0.84 10.61
C LEU A 262 11.83 -0.84 11.73
N GLU A 263 11.76 0.09 12.69
CA GLU A 263 12.59 0.08 13.90
C GLU A 263 12.12 -0.90 14.98
N LEU A 264 10.85 -1.27 14.94
CA LEU A 264 10.28 -2.18 15.91
C LEU A 264 10.73 -3.63 15.68
N ALA A 265 10.55 -4.47 16.69
CA ALA A 265 10.70 -5.92 16.54
C ALA A 265 9.74 -6.44 15.46
N GLU A 266 10.12 -7.51 14.77
CA GLU A 266 9.34 -8.04 13.62
C GLU A 266 7.85 -8.25 13.95
N GLY A 267 7.52 -8.77 15.12
CA GLY A 267 6.14 -9.01 15.55
C GLY A 267 5.30 -7.75 15.77
N ASP A 268 5.96 -6.59 15.93
CA ASP A 268 5.31 -5.32 16.29
C ASP A 268 5.21 -4.34 15.12
N ARG A 269 5.63 -4.73 13.93
CA ARG A 269 5.67 -3.88 12.72
C ARG A 269 4.30 -3.75 12.06
N TRP A 270 3.38 -3.11 12.74
CA TRP A 270 2.01 -2.93 12.27
C TRP A 270 1.76 -1.48 11.86
N ILE A 271 1.09 -1.30 10.72
CA ILE A 271 0.63 0.00 10.22
C ILE A 271 -0.89 -0.01 10.21
N ASN A 272 -1.49 1.01 10.82
CA ASN A 272 -2.94 1.19 10.81
C ASN A 272 -3.38 1.79 9.47
N LEU A 273 -4.35 1.18 8.80
CA LEU A 273 -4.87 1.64 7.51
C LEU A 273 -6.02 2.64 7.67
N MET A 274 -6.87 2.43 8.67
CA MET A 274 -8.06 3.26 8.94
C MET A 274 -8.50 3.15 10.39
N GLU A 275 -9.19 4.18 10.89
CA GLU A 275 -9.72 4.17 12.26
C GLU A 275 -10.95 3.27 12.41
N ALA A 276 -11.83 3.27 11.42
CA ALA A 276 -13.04 2.45 11.42
C ALA A 276 -12.69 0.95 11.34
N ARG A 277 -13.48 0.12 12.04
CA ARG A 277 -13.43 -1.33 11.84
C ARG A 277 -14.42 -1.72 10.75
N PRO A 278 -14.02 -2.50 9.74
CA PRO A 278 -14.98 -3.00 8.76
C PRO A 278 -16.01 -3.89 9.45
N ALA A 279 -17.28 -3.68 9.11
CA ALA A 279 -18.37 -4.42 9.72
C ALA A 279 -18.37 -5.90 9.35
N HIS A 280 -17.93 -6.23 8.12
CA HIS A 280 -17.93 -7.60 7.58
C HIS A 280 -16.77 -7.80 6.60
N GLY A 281 -16.33 -9.05 6.43
CA GLY A 281 -15.46 -9.47 5.33
C GLY A 281 -14.05 -8.87 5.36
N ALA A 282 -13.45 -8.75 6.54
CA ALA A 282 -12.06 -8.29 6.63
C ALA A 282 -11.09 -9.34 6.06
N PRO A 283 -10.08 -8.92 5.27
CA PRO A 283 -9.02 -9.80 4.78
C PRO A 283 -8.28 -10.52 5.90
N SER A 284 -7.91 -11.78 5.66
CA SER A 284 -7.43 -12.71 6.69
C SER A 284 -6.11 -12.28 7.36
N LYS A 285 -5.26 -11.54 6.67
CA LYS A 285 -3.94 -11.09 7.17
C LYS A 285 -3.99 -9.69 7.81
N LEU A 286 -5.15 -9.04 7.88
CA LEU A 286 -5.30 -7.77 8.60
C LEU A 286 -5.67 -8.01 10.06
N ARG A 287 -4.82 -7.58 11.00
CA ARG A 287 -5.14 -7.57 12.42
C ARG A 287 -6.28 -6.59 12.70
N ASN A 288 -7.30 -7.01 13.43
CA ASN A 288 -8.52 -6.23 13.70
C ASN A 288 -9.24 -5.73 12.42
N GLY A 289 -8.94 -6.32 11.26
CA GLY A 289 -9.49 -5.92 9.96
C GLY A 289 -8.99 -4.57 9.43
N ARG A 290 -7.97 -3.96 10.03
CA ARG A 290 -7.49 -2.62 9.68
C ARG A 290 -6.00 -2.38 9.82
N ASP A 291 -5.26 -3.26 10.49
CA ASP A 291 -3.82 -3.09 10.69
C ASP A 291 -3.08 -4.08 9.79
N ILE A 292 -2.16 -3.60 8.96
CA ILE A 292 -1.30 -4.42 8.09
C ILE A 292 0.08 -4.63 8.74
N TRP A 293 0.56 -5.87 8.73
CA TRP A 293 1.89 -6.21 9.18
C TRP A 293 2.92 -6.04 8.08
N LEU A 294 4.12 -5.58 8.43
CA LEU A 294 5.27 -5.53 7.52
C LEU A 294 6.07 -6.82 7.68
N PRO A 295 5.96 -7.76 6.72
CA PRO A 295 6.60 -9.05 6.84
C PRO A 295 8.12 -8.97 6.57
N PRO A 296 8.93 -9.89 7.14
CA PRO A 296 10.38 -9.86 7.00
C PRO A 296 10.89 -10.21 5.60
N ASN A 297 10.10 -10.86 4.76
CA ASN A 297 10.42 -11.19 3.37
C ASN A 297 10.14 -10.06 2.37
N LEU A 298 9.89 -8.84 2.86
CA LEU A 298 9.59 -7.65 2.07
C LEU A 298 10.64 -6.57 2.31
N TRP A 299 11.21 -6.03 1.24
CA TRP A 299 12.11 -4.88 1.24
C TRP A 299 11.51 -3.69 0.51
N PHE A 300 11.75 -2.51 1.05
CA PHE A 300 11.52 -1.24 0.37
C PHE A 300 12.84 -0.78 -0.22
N ILE A 301 12.90 -0.59 -1.52
CA ILE A 301 14.10 -0.10 -2.20
C ILE A 301 13.74 1.20 -2.89
N GLY A 302 14.32 2.32 -2.45
CA GLY A 302 14.18 3.62 -3.09
C GLY A 302 15.30 3.86 -4.09
N THR A 303 15.01 4.42 -5.26
CA THR A 303 16.03 5.00 -6.13
C THR A 303 16.10 6.50 -5.91
N ALA A 304 17.30 7.05 -5.90
CA ALA A 304 17.52 8.49 -5.78
C ALA A 304 18.55 8.97 -6.79
N ASN A 305 18.26 10.11 -7.41
CA ASN A 305 19.18 10.81 -8.27
C ASN A 305 19.85 11.95 -7.49
N HIS A 306 21.12 12.22 -7.77
CA HIS A 306 21.85 13.36 -7.22
C HIS A 306 21.63 14.63 -8.09
N ASP A 307 20.38 14.91 -8.49
CA ASP A 307 20.05 16.04 -9.33
C ASP A 307 19.66 17.24 -8.45
N GLU A 308 19.92 18.44 -8.92
CA GLU A 308 19.61 19.71 -8.22
C GLU A 308 18.10 19.91 -7.95
N THR A 309 17.25 19.16 -8.66
CA THR A 309 15.78 19.26 -8.57
C THR A 309 15.15 18.35 -7.52
N THR A 310 15.93 17.47 -6.88
CA THR A 310 15.42 16.48 -5.92
C THR A 310 15.68 16.90 -4.48
N SER A 311 14.81 16.44 -3.56
CA SER A 311 14.97 16.71 -2.14
C SER A 311 16.10 15.87 -1.55
N ALA A 312 16.95 16.47 -0.69
CA ALA A 312 17.87 15.70 0.13
C ALA A 312 17.09 14.89 1.16
N PHE A 313 17.55 13.66 1.44
CA PHE A 313 16.98 12.86 2.52
C PHE A 313 17.33 13.49 3.87
N ALA A 314 16.39 13.46 4.82
CA ALA A 314 16.67 13.84 6.18
C ALA A 314 17.50 12.76 6.89
N ASP A 315 18.27 13.14 7.90
CA ASP A 315 19.15 12.24 8.70
C ASP A 315 18.40 11.02 9.21
N LYS A 316 17.15 11.21 9.67
CA LYS A 316 16.32 10.09 10.15
C LYS A 316 15.99 9.03 9.10
N THR A 317 16.05 9.36 7.81
CA THR A 317 15.89 8.40 6.72
C THR A 317 17.20 7.66 6.48
N HIS A 318 18.33 8.38 6.46
CA HIS A 318 19.66 7.80 6.35
C HIS A 318 19.96 6.83 7.50
N ASP A 319 19.69 7.20 8.73
CA ASP A 319 19.91 6.37 9.93
C ASP A 319 19.21 5.01 9.90
N ARG A 320 18.13 4.89 9.11
CA ARG A 320 17.25 3.72 9.07
C ARG A 320 17.36 2.92 7.79
N SER A 321 18.09 3.43 6.82
CA SER A 321 18.27 2.81 5.51
C SER A 321 19.70 2.29 5.33
N PHE A 322 19.84 1.32 4.45
CA PHE A 322 21.11 1.03 3.82
C PHE A 322 21.23 1.85 2.55
N VAL A 323 22.26 2.68 2.46
CA VAL A 323 22.51 3.53 1.28
C VAL A 323 23.63 2.92 0.46
N LEU A 324 23.36 2.66 -0.82
CA LEU A 324 24.33 2.13 -1.77
C LEU A 324 24.52 3.12 -2.91
N ASP A 325 25.72 3.67 -3.01
CA ASP A 325 26.13 4.46 -4.16
C ASP A 325 26.51 3.55 -5.32
N LEU A 326 25.76 3.65 -6.42
CA LEU A 326 26.03 2.91 -7.63
C LEU A 326 26.85 3.77 -8.59
N PRO A 327 28.14 3.46 -8.80
CA PRO A 327 28.97 4.18 -9.77
C PRO A 327 28.51 3.85 -11.20
N LYS A 328 28.94 4.65 -12.15
CA LYS A 328 28.77 4.30 -13.56
C LYS A 328 29.60 3.05 -13.86
N HIS A 329 28.94 1.99 -14.29
CA HIS A 329 29.60 0.75 -14.63
C HIS A 329 30.12 0.79 -16.06
N GLU A 330 31.37 0.34 -16.23
CA GLU A 330 31.92 -0.01 -17.54
C GLU A 330 31.58 -1.48 -17.83
N PRO A 331 31.33 -1.83 -19.10
CA PRO A 331 31.13 -3.23 -19.48
C PRO A 331 32.30 -4.08 -18.99
N SER A 332 32.02 -5.16 -18.27
CA SER A 332 33.04 -6.13 -17.85
C SER A 332 33.64 -6.84 -19.07
N GLU A 333 34.94 -6.97 -19.14
CA GLU A 333 35.62 -7.72 -20.21
C GLU A 333 35.32 -9.24 -20.19
N GLY A 334 34.73 -9.77 -19.12
CA GLY A 334 34.36 -11.17 -18.95
C GLY A 334 32.99 -11.53 -19.50
N LYS A 335 32.92 -12.48 -20.44
CA LYS A 335 31.65 -13.06 -20.88
C LYS A 335 31.05 -13.91 -19.76
N LEU A 336 29.97 -13.41 -19.13
CA LEU A 336 29.20 -14.20 -18.20
C LEU A 336 28.45 -15.32 -18.95
N LYS A 337 28.43 -16.51 -18.35
CA LYS A 337 27.62 -17.61 -18.90
C LYS A 337 26.16 -17.38 -18.54
N ARG A 338 25.30 -17.53 -19.55
CA ARG A 338 23.87 -17.44 -19.33
C ARG A 338 23.41 -18.56 -18.39
N PRO A 339 22.74 -18.27 -17.27
CA PRO A 339 22.28 -19.29 -16.35
C PRO A 339 21.19 -20.16 -17.00
N THR A 340 21.15 -21.43 -16.63
CA THR A 340 20.15 -22.38 -17.11
C THR A 340 18.99 -22.44 -16.13
N GLY A 341 17.76 -22.26 -16.64
CA GLY A 341 16.52 -22.41 -15.87
C GLY A 341 16.18 -21.20 -15.01
N GLU A 342 14.88 -21.09 -14.72
CA GLU A 342 14.36 -20.15 -13.72
C GLU A 342 14.49 -20.77 -12.34
N VAL A 343 14.84 -19.96 -11.35
CA VAL A 343 14.91 -20.34 -9.94
C VAL A 343 13.88 -19.56 -9.16
N LYS A 344 13.45 -20.14 -8.03
CA LYS A 344 12.64 -19.46 -7.02
C LYS A 344 13.23 -19.80 -5.66
N TRP A 345 14.20 -18.99 -5.23
CA TRP A 345 14.86 -19.26 -3.97
C TRP A 345 13.97 -18.93 -2.78
N ARG A 346 14.04 -19.79 -1.79
CA ARG A 346 13.30 -19.66 -0.54
C ARG A 346 13.91 -18.55 0.29
N TYR A 347 13.06 -17.57 0.69
CA TYR A 347 13.48 -16.49 1.57
C TYR A 347 14.06 -17.01 2.88
N SER A 348 13.37 -17.94 3.55
CA SER A 348 13.81 -18.50 4.82
C SER A 348 15.21 -19.13 4.74
N SER A 349 15.56 -19.74 3.61
CA SER A 349 16.88 -20.36 3.44
C SER A 349 18.02 -19.33 3.31
N LEU A 350 17.76 -18.15 2.79
CA LEU A 350 18.73 -17.07 2.74
C LEU A 350 18.84 -16.37 4.11
N GLN A 351 17.72 -16.15 4.77
CA GLN A 351 17.69 -15.61 6.14
C GLN A 351 18.50 -16.48 7.11
N GLU A 352 18.33 -17.82 7.04
CA GLU A 352 19.13 -18.76 7.83
C GLU A 352 20.65 -18.58 7.58
N GLN A 353 21.04 -18.25 6.36
CA GLN A 353 22.46 -18.04 6.02
C GLN A 353 22.96 -16.71 6.57
N PHE A 354 22.15 -15.65 6.53
CA PHE A 354 22.45 -14.36 7.16
C PHE A 354 22.67 -14.52 8.67
N ASP A 355 21.76 -15.23 9.34
CA ASP A 355 21.86 -15.46 10.78
C ASP A 355 23.09 -16.31 11.13
N ARG A 356 23.40 -17.34 10.35
CA ARG A 356 24.63 -18.15 10.52
C ARG A 356 25.90 -17.34 10.31
N ALA A 357 25.93 -16.46 9.31
CA ALA A 357 27.04 -15.56 9.10
C ALA A 357 27.25 -14.64 10.31
N SER A 358 26.18 -14.03 10.81
CA SER A 358 26.24 -13.16 12.01
C SER A 358 26.78 -13.89 13.25
N ILE A 359 26.38 -15.15 13.45
CA ILE A 359 26.92 -15.97 14.56
C ILE A 359 28.39 -16.32 14.32
N ARG A 360 28.75 -16.72 13.09
CA ARG A 360 30.10 -17.14 12.75
C ARG A 360 31.16 -16.05 12.94
N TYR A 361 30.82 -14.82 12.59
CA TYR A 361 31.72 -13.66 12.64
C TYR A 361 31.55 -12.78 13.89
N GLN A 362 30.79 -13.26 14.89
CA GLN A 362 30.46 -12.45 16.08
C GLN A 362 31.68 -11.90 16.81
N GLU A 363 32.74 -12.72 17.04
CA GLU A 363 33.96 -12.27 17.71
C GLU A 363 34.68 -11.19 16.90
N GLN A 364 34.79 -11.37 15.58
CA GLN A 364 35.44 -10.40 14.69
C GLN A 364 34.70 -9.06 14.67
N ILE A 365 33.37 -9.08 14.76
CA ILE A 365 32.56 -7.86 14.84
C ILE A 365 32.78 -7.13 16.17
N VAL A 366 32.89 -7.86 17.29
CA VAL A 366 33.23 -7.26 18.59
C VAL A 366 34.58 -6.58 18.53
N ASP A 367 35.60 -7.24 17.97
CA ASP A 367 36.95 -6.68 17.81
C ASP A 367 36.93 -5.46 16.88
N LEU A 368 36.22 -5.53 15.76
CA LEU A 368 36.05 -4.42 14.82
C LEU A 368 35.40 -3.22 15.49
N MET A 369 34.32 -3.43 16.24
CA MET A 369 33.64 -2.35 16.94
C MET A 369 34.49 -1.74 18.06
N ALA A 370 35.26 -2.56 18.78
CA ALA A 370 36.23 -2.07 19.74
C ALA A 370 37.30 -1.21 19.06
N PHE A 371 37.83 -1.63 17.91
CA PHE A 371 38.79 -0.85 17.12
C PHE A 371 38.18 0.46 16.63
N VAL A 372 36.99 0.44 16.05
CA VAL A 372 36.27 1.63 15.55
C VAL A 372 36.03 2.62 16.70
N ASN A 373 35.53 2.15 17.86
CA ASN A 373 35.27 2.98 19.03
C ASN A 373 36.56 3.59 19.64
N ALA A 374 37.70 2.89 19.58
CA ALA A 374 38.98 3.37 20.01
C ALA A 374 39.70 4.28 19.01
N SER A 375 39.22 4.35 17.78
CA SER A 375 39.86 5.06 16.69
C SER A 375 39.96 6.57 16.93
N ARG A 376 40.99 7.20 16.35
CA ARG A 376 41.12 8.66 16.36
C ARG A 376 39.93 9.33 15.65
N LEU A 377 39.42 8.73 14.62
CA LEU A 377 38.25 9.24 13.88
C LEU A 377 37.04 9.37 14.77
N THR A 378 36.73 8.34 15.54
CA THR A 378 35.60 8.36 16.49
C THR A 378 35.74 9.49 17.52
N LYS A 379 36.97 9.65 18.10
CA LYS A 379 37.24 10.71 19.05
C LYS A 379 37.04 12.11 18.44
N VAL A 380 37.59 12.34 17.23
CA VAL A 380 37.42 13.62 16.53
C VAL A 380 35.92 13.89 16.24
N LEU A 381 35.17 12.88 15.77
CA LEU A 381 33.74 13.04 15.53
C LEU A 381 32.97 13.39 16.81
N GLN A 382 33.31 12.78 17.94
CA GLN A 382 32.67 13.05 19.22
C GLN A 382 33.10 14.40 19.82
N ASP A 383 34.40 14.71 19.81
CA ASP A 383 34.93 15.86 20.51
C ASP A 383 34.78 17.16 19.71
N ASP A 384 34.96 17.12 18.39
CA ASP A 384 34.96 18.30 17.52
C ASP A 384 33.60 18.54 16.81
N PHE A 385 32.83 17.47 16.58
CA PHE A 385 31.58 17.57 15.82
C PHE A 385 30.35 17.16 16.60
N GLU A 386 30.48 16.71 17.85
CA GLU A 386 29.39 16.18 18.70
C GLU A 386 28.61 15.03 17.99
N LEU A 387 29.27 14.32 17.05
CA LEU A 387 28.71 13.19 16.32
C LEU A 387 29.21 11.88 16.94
N GLY A 388 28.27 10.96 17.17
CA GLY A 388 28.61 9.62 17.69
C GLY A 388 27.64 8.59 17.12
N TRP A 389 28.07 7.35 17.10
CA TRP A 389 27.20 6.22 16.77
C TRP A 389 26.77 5.47 18.02
N GLY A 390 25.52 5.03 17.99
CA GLY A 390 24.93 4.26 19.10
C GLY A 390 24.73 2.79 18.73
N ASN A 391 24.08 2.07 19.61
CA ASN A 391 23.76 0.64 19.52
C ASN A 391 23.06 0.23 18.22
N ARG A 392 22.47 1.20 17.47
CA ARG A 392 21.84 0.92 16.17
C ARG A 392 22.91 0.56 15.14
N LEU A 393 23.94 1.39 14.99
CA LEU A 393 25.03 1.13 14.04
C LEU A 393 25.74 -0.18 14.39
N GLU A 394 26.00 -0.47 15.66
CA GLU A 394 26.58 -1.75 16.07
C GLU A 394 25.76 -2.96 15.62
N ARG A 395 24.42 -2.89 15.81
CA ARG A 395 23.53 -3.96 15.32
C ARG A 395 23.51 -4.06 13.80
N GLN A 396 23.57 -2.94 13.10
CA GLN A 396 23.61 -2.90 11.63
C GLN A 396 24.92 -3.49 11.12
N MET A 397 26.05 -3.10 11.68
CA MET A 397 27.38 -3.66 11.36
C MET A 397 27.43 -5.17 11.64
N GLY A 398 26.87 -5.61 12.78
CA GLY A 398 26.80 -7.02 13.16
C GLY A 398 25.96 -7.90 12.23
N ARG A 399 25.13 -7.30 11.36
CA ARG A 399 24.39 -8.02 10.29
C ARG A 399 25.02 -7.84 8.92
N PHE A 400 25.50 -6.65 8.62
CA PHE A 400 26.04 -6.28 7.31
C PHE A 400 27.39 -6.96 7.03
N VAL A 401 28.40 -6.70 7.87
CA VAL A 401 29.78 -7.15 7.67
C VAL A 401 29.90 -8.67 7.55
N PRO A 402 29.27 -9.48 8.43
CA PRO A 402 29.32 -10.93 8.31
C PRO A 402 28.82 -11.46 6.97
N VAL A 403 27.73 -10.88 6.45
CA VAL A 403 27.15 -11.33 5.18
C VAL A 403 28.04 -10.95 4.01
N VAL A 404 28.64 -9.75 4.01
CA VAL A 404 29.60 -9.34 2.99
C VAL A 404 30.82 -10.29 2.97
N LEU A 405 31.38 -10.60 4.13
CA LEU A 405 32.52 -11.51 4.26
C LEU A 405 32.18 -12.93 3.82
N GLU A 406 31.05 -13.49 4.27
CA GLU A 406 30.62 -14.84 3.89
C GLU A 406 30.28 -14.94 2.39
N ALA A 407 29.86 -13.83 1.77
CA ALA A 407 29.65 -13.70 0.33
C ALA A 407 30.95 -13.52 -0.48
N GLY A 408 32.13 -13.64 0.18
CA GLY A 408 33.44 -13.55 -0.42
C GLY A 408 33.95 -12.13 -0.61
N GLY A 409 33.38 -11.15 0.08
CA GLY A 409 33.92 -9.79 0.20
C GLY A 409 35.19 -9.77 1.07
N THR A 410 36.01 -8.73 0.89
CA THR A 410 37.18 -8.47 1.74
C THR A 410 36.79 -7.60 2.94
N GLU A 411 37.62 -7.64 4.00
CA GLU A 411 37.47 -6.73 5.13
C GLU A 411 37.52 -5.24 4.73
N ALA A 412 38.25 -4.92 3.69
CA ALA A 412 38.33 -3.56 3.15
C ALA A 412 37.05 -3.14 2.40
N LEU A 413 36.24 -4.09 1.93
CA LEU A 413 34.95 -3.83 1.28
C LEU A 413 33.83 -3.70 2.30
N ALA A 414 33.86 -4.50 3.35
CA ALA A 414 32.84 -4.55 4.39
C ALA A 414 33.01 -3.43 5.41
#